data_fe0e66dd63fed912222ce2fe989698c6
#
_entry.id   fe0e66dd63fed912222ce2fe989698c6
#
_cell.length_a   1.000
_cell.length_b   1.000
_cell.length_c   1.000
_cell.angle_alpha   90.00
_cell.angle_beta   90.00
_cell.angle_gamma   90.00
#
_symmetry.space_group_name_H-M   'P 1'
#
loop_
_entity.id
_entity.type
_entity.pdbx_description
1 polymer ?
#
loop_
_entity_poly.entity_id
_entity_poly.type
_entity_poly.pdbx_seq_one_letter_code
_entity_poly.pdbx_strand_id
1 'polypeptide(L)' 'MKKIKNIHPGDVLREEFLNPLGISAYRLCMDIGVPQTRISEILKRNRSITADTALRLSKYFGNTPNFWLGLQNDFDI' A
#
# COMPACT_ATOMS: atom_id res chain seq x y z
N MET A 1 18.43 3.05 16.14
CA MET A 1 17.01 2.77 16.14
C MET A 1 16.74 1.35 15.69
N LYS A 2 15.84 0.68 16.37
CA LYS A 2 15.52 -0.68 15.98
C LYS A 2 14.68 -0.71 14.73
N LYS A 3 15.11 -1.48 13.76
CA LYS A 3 14.34 -1.67 12.55
C LYS A 3 13.32 -2.78 12.75
N ILE A 4 12.09 -2.52 12.37
CA ILE A 4 11.04 -3.51 12.45
C ILE A 4 10.98 -4.26 11.13
N LYS A 5 11.19 -5.56 11.20
CA LYS A 5 11.18 -6.39 10.01
C LYS A 5 9.80 -6.93 9.73
N ASN A 6 9.59 -7.37 8.51
CA ASN A 6 8.37 -8.05 8.08
C ASN A 6 7.11 -7.21 8.16
N ILE A 7 7.27 -5.89 8.07
CA ILE A 7 6.12 -5.03 7.92
C ILE A 7 5.81 -4.93 6.45
N HIS A 8 4.70 -5.54 6.06
CA HIS A 8 4.29 -5.52 4.67
C HIS A 8 3.70 -4.16 4.31
N PRO A 9 3.92 -3.67 3.06
CA PRO A 9 3.30 -2.41 2.63
C PRO A 9 1.80 -2.38 2.84
N GLY A 10 1.13 -3.54 2.76
CA GLY A 10 -0.30 -3.62 3.02
C GLY A 10 -0.66 -3.23 4.45
N ASP A 11 0.22 -3.53 5.41
CA ASP A 11 -0.01 -3.15 6.79
C ASP A 11 0.05 -1.63 6.94
N VAL A 12 1.02 -1.01 6.29
CA VAL A 12 1.16 0.45 6.32
C VAL A 12 -0.04 1.10 5.63
N LEU A 13 -0.45 0.55 4.49
CA LEU A 13 -1.61 1.07 3.77
C LEU A 13 -2.85 1.05 4.67
N ARG A 14 -3.08 -0.07 5.37
CA ARG A 14 -4.25 -0.18 6.25
C ARG A 14 -4.14 0.73 7.46
N GLU A 15 -3.04 0.65 8.19
CA GLU A 15 -2.92 1.28 9.50
C GLU A 15 -2.64 2.77 9.44
N GLU A 16 -1.88 3.20 8.44
CA GLU A 16 -1.44 4.59 8.37
C GLU A 16 -2.26 5.43 7.41
N PHE A 17 -3.01 4.82 6.52
CA PHE A 17 -3.75 5.55 5.50
C PHE A 17 -5.24 5.27 5.51
N LEU A 18 -5.62 4.01 5.31
CA LEU A 18 -7.06 3.71 5.18
C LEU A 18 -7.82 3.95 6.48
N ASN A 19 -7.32 3.40 7.58
CA ASN A 19 -8.00 3.53 8.86
C ASN A 19 -8.06 4.98 9.33
N PRO A 20 -6.94 5.71 9.38
CA PRO A 20 -6.98 7.09 9.85
C PRO A 20 -7.86 8.00 8.99
N LEU A 21 -7.90 7.76 7.68
CA LEU A 21 -8.67 8.59 6.75
C LEU A 21 -10.11 8.11 6.59
N GLY A 22 -10.45 6.97 7.18
CA GLY A 22 -11.81 6.44 7.06
C GLY A 22 -12.14 5.99 5.65
N ILE A 23 -11.15 5.53 4.89
CA ILE A 23 -11.32 5.09 3.51
C ILE A 23 -11.35 3.58 3.47
N SER A 24 -12.37 3.01 2.83
CA SER A 24 -12.45 1.57 2.66
C SER A 24 -11.55 1.13 1.52
N ALA A 25 -11.19 -0.16 1.53
CA ALA A 25 -10.43 -0.73 0.42
C ALA A 25 -11.21 -0.61 -0.89
N TYR A 26 -12.52 -0.80 -0.83
CA TYR A 26 -13.36 -0.67 -2.02
C TYR A 26 -13.28 0.75 -2.60
N ARG A 27 -13.42 1.76 -1.73
CA ARG A 27 -13.34 3.15 -2.15
C ARG A 27 -11.99 3.46 -2.78
N LEU A 28 -10.92 2.96 -2.15
CA LEU A 28 -9.58 3.16 -2.70
C LEU A 28 -9.48 2.59 -4.11
N CYS A 29 -9.95 1.34 -4.29
CA CYS A 29 -9.89 0.69 -5.60
C CYS A 29 -10.62 1.50 -6.66
N MET A 30 -11.79 2.02 -6.33
CA MET A 30 -12.55 2.83 -7.26
C MET A 30 -11.82 4.11 -7.60
N ASP A 31 -11.26 4.76 -6.59
CA ASP A 31 -10.62 6.06 -6.79
C ASP A 31 -9.33 5.98 -7.58
N ILE A 32 -8.55 4.92 -7.41
CA ILE A 32 -7.29 4.79 -8.14
C ILE A 32 -7.38 3.91 -9.39
N GLY A 33 -8.56 3.33 -9.63
CA GLY A 33 -8.82 2.61 -10.86
C GLY A 33 -8.13 1.25 -10.98
N VAL A 34 -8.11 0.48 -9.88
CA VAL A 34 -7.54 -0.86 -9.91
C VAL A 34 -8.59 -1.87 -9.46
N PRO A 35 -8.43 -3.14 -9.85
CA PRO A 35 -9.36 -4.18 -9.39
C PRO A 35 -9.33 -4.34 -7.87
N GLN A 36 -10.48 -4.65 -7.30
CA GLN A 36 -10.57 -4.88 -5.85
C GLN A 36 -9.62 -5.97 -5.39
N THR A 37 -9.44 -7.01 -6.21
CA THR A 37 -8.56 -8.11 -5.86
C THR A 37 -7.13 -7.64 -5.65
N ARG A 38 -6.67 -6.66 -6.43
CA ARG A 38 -5.30 -6.17 -6.28
C ARG A 38 -5.06 -5.60 -4.88
N ILE A 39 -5.93 -4.71 -4.44
CA ILE A 39 -5.77 -4.08 -3.12
C ILE A 39 -6.06 -5.10 -2.02
N SER A 40 -7.10 -5.91 -2.19
CA SER A 40 -7.43 -6.94 -1.21
C SER A 40 -6.25 -7.88 -0.96
N GLU A 41 -5.58 -8.31 -2.03
CA GLU A 41 -4.44 -9.21 -1.90
C GLU A 41 -3.23 -8.53 -1.25
N ILE A 42 -3.05 -7.24 -1.53
CA ILE A 42 -1.97 -6.48 -0.88
C ILE A 42 -2.25 -6.37 0.62
N LEU A 43 -3.48 -6.08 0.99
CA LEU A 43 -3.85 -5.95 2.40
C LEU A 43 -3.74 -7.27 3.15
N LYS A 44 -3.91 -8.39 2.44
CA LYS A 44 -3.75 -9.72 3.03
C LYS A 44 -2.30 -10.21 3.01
N ARG A 45 -1.38 -9.36 2.53
CA ARG A 45 0.04 -9.69 2.45
C ARG A 45 0.35 -10.78 1.43
N ASN A 46 -0.56 -11.00 0.49
CA ASN A 46 -0.40 -12.03 -0.53
C ASN A 46 0.14 -11.49 -1.85
N ARG A 47 0.31 -10.19 -1.96
CA ARG A 47 0.76 -9.57 -3.20
C ARG A 47 1.68 -8.39 -2.90
N SER A 48 2.72 -8.26 -3.70
CA SER A 48 3.66 -7.15 -3.58
C SER A 48 3.10 -5.89 -4.23
N ILE A 49 3.62 -4.75 -3.79
CA ILE A 49 3.33 -3.48 -4.45
C ILE A 49 4.26 -3.35 -5.66
N THR A 50 3.66 -3.20 -6.83
CA THR A 50 4.41 -2.99 -8.06
C THR A 50 4.55 -1.50 -8.34
N ALA A 51 5.37 -1.16 -9.34
CA ALA A 51 5.57 0.24 -9.70
C ALA A 51 4.26 0.92 -10.08
N ASP A 52 3.38 0.23 -10.80
CA ASP A 52 2.08 0.79 -11.19
C ASP A 52 1.24 1.12 -9.97
N THR A 53 1.15 0.19 -9.05
CA THR A 53 0.35 0.41 -7.84
C THR A 53 0.96 1.50 -6.98
N ALA A 54 2.30 1.51 -6.86
CA ALA A 54 2.99 2.55 -6.09
C ALA A 54 2.70 3.94 -6.65
N LEU A 55 2.73 4.06 -7.97
CA LEU A 55 2.45 5.35 -8.61
C LEU A 55 1.02 5.82 -8.31
N ARG A 56 0.07 4.91 -8.45
CA ARG A 56 -1.35 5.25 -8.20
C ARG A 56 -1.59 5.63 -6.75
N LEU A 57 -1.02 4.88 -5.82
CA LEU A 57 -1.15 5.19 -4.39
C LEU A 57 -0.51 6.53 -4.05
N SER A 58 0.66 6.81 -4.63
CA SER A 58 1.37 8.04 -4.33
C SER A 58 0.58 9.26 -4.79
N LYS A 59 -0.05 9.17 -5.94
CA LYS A 59 -0.86 10.28 -6.44
C LYS A 59 -2.09 10.50 -5.56
N TYR A 60 -2.67 9.43 -5.09
CA TYR A 60 -3.89 9.52 -4.29
C TYR A 60 -3.60 10.08 -2.90
N PHE A 61 -2.54 9.62 -2.25
CA PHE A 61 -2.21 10.02 -0.90
C PHE A 61 -1.22 11.18 -0.80
N GLY A 62 -0.67 11.63 -1.91
CA GLY A 62 0.23 12.77 -1.90
C GLY A 62 1.64 12.47 -1.43
N ASN A 63 2.07 11.22 -1.58
CA ASN A 63 3.46 10.88 -1.30
C ASN A 63 4.13 10.44 -2.61
N THR A 64 5.21 9.68 -2.56
CA THR A 64 5.97 9.31 -3.74
C THR A 64 5.91 7.81 -4.00
N PRO A 65 6.13 7.38 -5.26
CA PRO A 65 6.21 5.94 -5.54
C PRO A 65 7.32 5.28 -4.74
N ASN A 66 8.42 5.98 -4.50
CA ASN A 66 9.53 5.41 -3.74
C ASN A 66 9.16 5.11 -2.29
N PHE A 67 8.20 5.86 -1.73
CA PHE A 67 7.72 5.55 -0.40
C PHE A 67 7.18 4.11 -0.35
N TRP A 68 6.31 3.77 -1.29
CA TRP A 68 5.69 2.46 -1.33
C TRP A 68 6.65 1.37 -1.75
N LEU A 69 7.48 1.65 -2.76
CA LEU A 69 8.46 0.67 -3.24
C LEU A 69 9.54 0.42 -2.20
N GLY A 70 9.89 1.45 -1.43
CA GLY A 70 10.84 1.28 -0.34
C GLY A 70 10.32 0.36 0.74
N LEU A 71 9.04 0.49 1.09
CA LEU A 71 8.42 -0.41 2.05
C LEU A 71 8.46 -1.85 1.57
N GLN A 72 8.15 -2.06 0.28
CA GLN A 72 8.18 -3.39 -0.29
C GLN A 72 9.58 -3.95 -0.30
N ASN A 73 10.56 -3.13 -0.67
CA ASN A 73 11.94 -3.56 -0.70
C ASN A 73 12.45 -3.95 0.68
N ASP A 74 12.08 -3.18 1.69
CA ASP A 74 12.45 -3.49 3.07
C ASP A 74 11.82 -4.79 3.54
N PHE A 75 10.59 -5.02 3.13
CA PHE A 75 9.89 -6.25 3.50
C PHE A 75 10.57 -7.47 2.86
N ASP A 76 11.00 -7.33 1.60
CA ASP A 76 11.58 -8.42 0.84
C ASP A 76 12.97 -8.81 1.32
N ILE A 77 13.64 -7.96 2.07
CA ILE A 77 14.95 -8.27 2.64
C ILE A 77 14.77 -9.07 3.93
#